data_79e7e1f52265f602f23f905bf4426ed4
#
_entry.id   79e7e1f52265f602f23f905bf4426ed4
#
_cell.length_a   1.000
_cell.length_b   1.000
_cell.length_c   1.000
_cell.angle_alpha   90.00
_cell.angle_beta   90.00
_cell.angle_gamma   90.00
#
_symmetry.space_group_name_H-M   'P 1'
#
loop_
_entity.id
_entity.type
_entity.pdbx_description
1 polymer ?
#
loop_
_entity_poly.entity_id
_entity_poly.type
_entity_poly.pdbx_seq_one_letter_code
_entity_poly.pdbx_strand_id
1 'polypeptide(L)'
;HLRSINPSPYLFYFDYGDFKIFGSSPEAQLIINNKKAEIHPIAGTFKRTGNDKDDKIKATKLFKDNKENSEHMMLVDLARNDLSRSCSNVKVEKDREIQFYSHVIHLVSKVTGKLKVDSNKIIGETFPAGTLTGAPKHMAMQLIEKYESSKRSFYGGATVSYTHLTLPTNIG
;
A
#
# COMPACT_ATOMS: atom_id res chain seq x y z
N HIS A 1 20.70 -4.21 -12.16
CA HIS A 1 19.92 -4.84 -13.23
C HIS A 1 18.41 -4.71 -13.02
N LEU A 2 17.87 -5.02 -11.82
CA LEU A 2 16.43 -4.87 -11.54
C LEU A 2 15.90 -3.46 -11.84
N ARG A 3 16.66 -2.41 -11.49
CA ARG A 3 16.30 -1.02 -11.78
C ARG A 3 16.12 -0.72 -13.27
N SER A 4 16.85 -1.39 -14.16
CA SER A 4 16.74 -1.18 -15.61
C SER A 4 15.56 -1.93 -16.23
N ILE A 5 15.08 -3.00 -15.57
CA ILE A 5 13.95 -3.81 -16.02
C ILE A 5 12.63 -3.28 -15.46
N ASN A 6 12.61 -2.96 -14.16
CA ASN A 6 11.44 -2.49 -13.45
C ASN A 6 11.79 -1.29 -12.55
N PRO A 7 11.86 -0.08 -13.13
CA PRO A 7 12.17 1.15 -12.40
C PRO A 7 10.95 1.59 -11.57
N SER A 8 10.85 1.11 -10.35
CA SER A 8 9.81 1.52 -9.40
C SER A 8 10.37 2.50 -8.36
N PRO A 9 9.52 3.32 -7.70
CA PRO A 9 9.95 4.31 -6.71
C PRO A 9 10.67 3.70 -5.51
N TYR A 10 10.31 2.48 -5.13
CA TYR A 10 10.81 1.83 -3.92
C TYR A 10 11.65 0.60 -4.28
N LEU A 11 12.95 0.82 -4.44
CA LEU A 11 13.94 -0.24 -4.62
C LEU A 11 14.59 -0.52 -3.28
N PHE A 12 14.68 -1.80 -2.91
CA PHE A 12 15.31 -2.21 -1.65
C PHE A 12 16.22 -3.40 -1.83
N TYR A 13 17.22 -3.50 -0.97
CA TYR A 13 18.15 -4.61 -0.87
C TYR A 13 18.55 -4.81 0.58
N PHE A 14 18.31 -6.00 1.10
CA PHE A 14 18.72 -6.43 2.44
C PHE A 14 19.64 -7.62 2.34
N ASP A 15 20.78 -7.53 3.02
CA ASP A 15 21.73 -8.62 3.13
C ASP A 15 21.69 -9.16 4.56
N TYR A 16 21.25 -10.41 4.71
CA TYR A 16 21.17 -11.14 5.99
C TYR A 16 22.33 -12.14 6.16
N GLY A 17 23.36 -12.07 5.30
CA GLY A 17 24.49 -13.02 5.27
C GLY A 17 24.12 -14.26 4.45
N ASP A 18 23.41 -15.21 5.04
CA ASP A 18 23.05 -16.48 4.40
C ASP A 18 22.07 -16.33 3.24
N PHE A 19 21.26 -15.28 3.25
CA PHE A 19 20.31 -14.99 2.18
C PHE A 19 20.14 -13.48 1.99
N LYS A 20 19.61 -13.11 0.83
CA LYS A 20 19.38 -11.71 0.45
C LYS A 20 17.95 -11.52 -0.02
N ILE A 21 17.34 -10.39 0.39
CA ILE A 21 16.01 -9.98 -0.07
C ILE A 21 16.15 -8.67 -0.82
N PHE A 22 15.65 -8.63 -2.03
CA PHE A 22 15.64 -7.41 -2.83
C PHE A 22 14.36 -7.32 -3.66
N GLY A 23 13.97 -6.10 -3.99
CA GLY A 23 12.76 -5.89 -4.75
C GLY A 23 12.63 -4.48 -5.31
N SER A 24 11.61 -4.33 -6.13
CA SER A 24 11.18 -3.09 -6.76
C SER A 24 9.67 -2.97 -6.60
N SER A 25 9.20 -2.04 -5.76
CA SER A 25 7.79 -1.86 -5.47
C SER A 25 7.29 -0.50 -5.99
N PRO A 26 6.14 -0.44 -6.67
CA PRO A 26 5.49 0.81 -7.03
C PRO A 26 4.62 1.37 -5.90
N GLU A 27 4.34 0.59 -4.87
CA GLU A 27 3.33 0.89 -3.86
C GLU A 27 3.96 1.33 -2.55
N ALA A 28 3.43 2.44 -1.99
CA ALA A 28 3.65 2.83 -0.62
C ALA A 28 2.45 2.44 0.23
N GLN A 29 2.62 1.52 1.18
CA GLN A 29 1.56 1.12 2.09
C GLN A 29 1.08 2.27 2.98
N LEU A 30 2.03 3.05 3.51
CA LEU A 30 1.77 4.18 4.40
C LEU A 30 2.80 5.28 4.14
N ILE A 31 2.32 6.50 3.96
CA ILE A 31 3.18 7.69 3.86
C ILE A 31 2.85 8.60 5.04
N ILE A 32 3.86 9.07 5.75
CA ILE A 32 3.70 10.06 6.82
C ILE A 32 4.57 11.27 6.50
N ASN A 33 3.93 12.43 6.41
CA ASN A 33 4.62 13.70 6.21
C ASN A 33 3.94 14.81 7.02
N ASN A 34 4.70 15.55 7.84
CA ASN A 34 4.18 16.67 8.63
C ASN A 34 2.91 16.34 9.43
N LYS A 35 2.89 15.20 10.13
CA LYS A 35 1.73 14.68 10.86
C LYS A 35 0.49 14.38 10.00
N LYS A 36 0.64 14.30 8.69
CA LYS A 36 -0.39 13.79 7.78
C LYS A 36 -0.02 12.36 7.40
N ALA A 37 -0.93 11.42 7.66
CA ALA A 37 -0.80 10.04 7.23
C ALA A 37 -1.65 9.83 5.97
N GLU A 38 -1.14 9.05 5.02
CA GLU A 38 -1.77 8.75 3.74
C GLU A 38 -1.65 7.25 3.42
N ILE A 39 -2.74 6.65 2.96
CA ILE A 39 -2.76 5.32 2.34
C ILE A 39 -3.34 5.47 0.95
N HIS A 40 -2.72 4.83 -0.03
CA HIS A 40 -3.16 4.87 -1.42
C HIS A 40 -3.66 3.49 -1.86
N PRO A 41 -4.95 3.15 -1.63
CA PRO A 41 -5.51 1.91 -2.12
C PRO A 41 -5.41 1.82 -3.63
N ILE A 42 -4.87 0.72 -4.11
CA ILE A 42 -4.73 0.41 -5.53
C ILE A 42 -5.55 -0.85 -5.80
N ALA A 43 -6.52 -0.76 -6.70
CA ALA A 43 -7.28 -1.91 -7.16
C ALA A 43 -7.67 -1.71 -8.62
N GLY A 44 -7.98 -2.83 -9.28
CA GLY A 44 -8.23 -2.83 -10.71
C GLY A 44 -6.95 -2.68 -11.51
N THR A 45 -6.64 -3.69 -12.32
CA THR A 45 -5.40 -3.72 -13.09
C THR A 45 -5.69 -4.12 -14.52
N PHE A 46 -5.46 -3.20 -15.46
CA PHE A 46 -5.52 -3.49 -16.88
C PHE A 46 -4.13 -3.33 -17.50
N LYS A 47 -3.73 -4.31 -18.31
CA LYS A 47 -2.45 -4.26 -19.02
C LYS A 47 -2.50 -3.18 -20.10
N ARG A 48 -1.46 -2.33 -20.17
CA ARG A 48 -1.27 -1.36 -21.26
C ARG A 48 -1.02 -2.05 -22.57
N THR A 49 -1.47 -1.43 -23.64
CA THR A 49 -1.21 -1.86 -25.03
C THR A 49 0.03 -1.22 -25.62
N GLY A 50 0.48 -0.09 -25.05
CA GLY A 50 1.51 0.76 -25.63
C GLY A 50 0.96 1.78 -26.62
N ASN A 51 -0.35 1.74 -26.91
CA ASN A 51 -1.05 2.73 -27.71
C ASN A 51 -1.92 3.61 -26.82
N ASP A 52 -1.69 4.91 -26.79
CA ASP A 52 -2.39 5.83 -25.89
C ASP A 52 -3.91 5.89 -26.13
N LYS A 53 -4.39 5.70 -27.38
CA LYS A 53 -5.83 5.69 -27.67
C LYS A 53 -6.50 4.45 -27.08
N ASP A 54 -5.90 3.29 -27.28
CA ASP A 54 -6.42 2.02 -26.75
C ASP A 54 -6.33 1.99 -25.23
N ASP A 55 -5.27 2.53 -24.65
CA ASP A 55 -5.09 2.64 -23.22
C ASP A 55 -6.15 3.55 -22.57
N LYS A 56 -6.54 4.66 -23.22
CA LYS A 56 -7.66 5.51 -22.75
C LYS A 56 -9.01 4.78 -22.80
N ILE A 57 -9.24 3.96 -23.83
CA ILE A 57 -10.45 3.13 -23.93
C ILE A 57 -10.47 2.10 -22.80
N LYS A 58 -9.35 1.43 -22.53
CA LYS A 58 -9.20 0.49 -21.41
C LYS A 58 -9.39 1.16 -20.06
N ALA A 59 -8.82 2.34 -19.86
CA ALA A 59 -9.00 3.13 -18.64
C ALA A 59 -10.48 3.46 -18.40
N THR A 60 -11.21 3.84 -19.44
CA THR A 60 -12.66 4.10 -19.34
C THR A 60 -13.45 2.83 -19.01
N LYS A 61 -13.06 1.67 -19.54
CA LYS A 61 -13.68 0.38 -19.21
C LYS A 61 -13.41 0.02 -17.75
N LEU A 62 -12.16 0.15 -17.29
CA LEU A 62 -11.77 -0.10 -15.91
C LEU A 62 -12.59 0.76 -14.93
N PHE A 63 -12.71 2.06 -15.22
CA PHE A 63 -13.48 2.99 -14.39
C PHE A 63 -14.97 2.63 -14.27
N LYS A 64 -15.54 1.97 -15.29
CA LYS A 64 -16.96 1.57 -15.35
C LYS A 64 -17.18 0.12 -14.90
N ASP A 65 -16.14 -0.64 -14.64
CA ASP A 65 -16.26 -2.05 -14.24
C ASP A 65 -16.79 -2.16 -12.81
N ASN A 66 -17.97 -2.75 -12.66
CA ASN A 66 -18.64 -2.86 -11.37
C ASN A 66 -17.88 -3.74 -10.37
N LYS A 67 -17.23 -4.80 -10.83
CA LYS A 67 -16.46 -5.71 -9.98
C LYS A 67 -15.23 -4.97 -9.45
N GLU A 68 -14.43 -4.38 -10.34
CA GLU A 68 -13.22 -3.64 -9.98
C GLU A 68 -13.54 -2.46 -9.04
N ASN A 69 -14.64 -1.76 -9.29
CA ASN A 69 -15.10 -0.67 -8.41
C ASN A 69 -15.51 -1.19 -7.03
N SER A 70 -16.19 -2.33 -6.93
CA SER A 70 -16.59 -2.91 -5.64
C SER A 70 -15.37 -3.35 -4.83
N GLU A 71 -14.41 -4.00 -5.46
CA GLU A 71 -13.14 -4.38 -4.83
C GLU A 71 -12.35 -3.14 -4.39
N HIS A 72 -12.30 -2.11 -5.22
CA HIS A 72 -11.63 -0.86 -4.89
C HIS A 72 -12.26 -0.15 -3.68
N MET A 73 -13.58 -0.04 -3.65
CA MET A 73 -14.31 0.56 -2.53
C MET A 73 -14.06 -0.18 -1.21
N MET A 74 -13.99 -1.51 -1.25
CA MET A 74 -13.63 -2.31 -0.06
C MET A 74 -12.24 -1.94 0.46
N LEU A 75 -11.25 -1.76 -0.42
CA LEU A 75 -9.90 -1.35 -0.03
C LEU A 75 -9.84 0.10 0.49
N VAL A 76 -10.64 0.99 -0.07
CA VAL A 76 -10.78 2.38 0.43
C VAL A 76 -11.36 2.38 1.84
N ASP A 77 -12.41 1.60 2.10
CA ASP A 77 -13.00 1.50 3.43
C ASP A 77 -12.05 0.85 4.45
N LEU A 78 -11.29 -0.14 4.03
CA LEU A 78 -10.25 -0.73 4.86
C LEU A 78 -9.16 0.30 5.22
N ALA A 79 -8.68 1.08 4.27
CA ALA A 79 -7.71 2.15 4.51
C ALA A 79 -8.26 3.24 5.44
N ARG A 80 -9.53 3.62 5.30
CA ARG A 80 -10.21 4.55 6.22
C ARG A 80 -10.27 3.99 7.64
N ASN A 81 -10.62 2.71 7.77
CA ASN A 81 -10.67 2.04 9.07
C ASN A 81 -9.29 1.96 9.72
N ASP A 82 -8.26 1.57 8.96
CA ASP A 82 -6.88 1.50 9.45
C ASP A 82 -6.38 2.86 9.95
N LEU A 83 -6.57 3.93 9.16
CA LEU A 83 -6.17 5.28 9.59
C LEU A 83 -6.98 5.81 10.77
N SER A 84 -8.25 5.44 10.90
CA SER A 84 -9.14 6.00 11.95
C SER A 84 -8.71 5.62 13.36
N ARG A 85 -7.94 4.55 13.53
CA ARG A 85 -7.37 4.14 14.82
C ARG A 85 -6.33 5.12 15.33
N SER A 86 -5.50 5.64 14.45
CA SER A 86 -4.35 6.49 14.77
C SER A 86 -4.48 7.94 14.33
N CYS A 87 -5.52 8.28 13.55
CA CYS A 87 -5.70 9.60 12.96
C CYS A 87 -7.04 10.23 13.32
N SER A 88 -7.10 11.55 13.23
CA SER A 88 -8.34 12.33 13.18
C SER A 88 -8.58 12.86 11.77
N ASN A 89 -9.81 13.32 11.49
CA ASN A 89 -10.19 13.90 10.21
C ASN A 89 -9.87 12.99 9.01
N VAL A 90 -10.11 11.68 9.16
CA VAL A 90 -9.90 10.73 8.09
C VAL A 90 -10.90 10.97 6.97
N LYS A 91 -10.38 11.11 5.75
CA LYS A 91 -11.18 11.38 4.55
C LYS A 91 -10.56 10.74 3.30
N VAL A 92 -11.39 10.50 2.31
CA VAL A 92 -10.96 10.19 0.95
C VAL A 92 -10.66 11.53 0.27
N GLU A 93 -9.38 11.83 0.07
CA GLU A 93 -8.93 13.08 -0.54
C GLU A 93 -9.06 13.01 -2.06
N LYS A 94 -8.82 11.82 -2.63
CA LYS A 94 -8.99 11.50 -4.05
C LYS A 94 -9.67 10.16 -4.19
N ASP A 95 -10.70 10.11 -5.04
CA ASP A 95 -11.46 8.90 -5.28
C ASP A 95 -11.26 8.42 -6.71
N ARG A 96 -10.80 7.16 -6.86
CA ARG A 96 -10.71 6.41 -8.12
C ARG A 96 -10.05 7.18 -9.27
N GLU A 97 -8.87 7.73 -9.02
CA GLU A 97 -8.07 8.30 -10.11
C GLU A 97 -7.47 7.19 -10.97
N ILE A 98 -7.57 7.35 -12.29
CA ILE A 98 -6.88 6.46 -13.23
C ILE A 98 -5.41 6.88 -13.29
N GLN A 99 -4.52 5.94 -13.01
CA GLN A 99 -3.08 6.15 -13.11
C GLN A 99 -2.47 5.19 -14.13
N PHE A 100 -1.65 5.75 -15.01
CA PHE A 100 -0.92 5.02 -16.04
C PHE A 100 0.51 4.79 -15.57
N TYR A 101 0.85 3.51 -15.36
CA TYR A 101 2.20 3.06 -15.09
C TYR A 101 2.87 2.57 -16.38
N SER A 102 4.13 2.14 -16.32
CA SER A 102 4.86 1.68 -17.51
C SER A 102 4.15 0.53 -18.24
N HIS A 103 3.55 -0.42 -17.53
CA HIS A 103 2.96 -1.64 -18.10
C HIS A 103 1.48 -1.85 -17.76
N VAL A 104 0.94 -1.09 -16.82
CA VAL A 104 -0.41 -1.29 -16.29
C VAL A 104 -1.14 0.03 -16.10
N ILE A 105 -2.48 -0.06 -16.04
CA ILE A 105 -3.41 1.01 -15.70
C ILE A 105 -4.09 0.58 -14.41
N HIS A 106 -4.09 1.45 -13.39
CA HIS A 106 -4.73 1.19 -12.10
C HIS A 106 -5.76 2.25 -11.75
N LEU A 107 -6.74 1.85 -10.92
CA LEU A 107 -7.55 2.76 -10.12
C LEU A 107 -6.83 2.99 -8.79
N VAL A 108 -6.63 4.24 -8.44
CA VAL A 108 -5.94 4.64 -7.20
C VAL A 108 -6.80 5.66 -6.47
N SER A 109 -7.06 5.42 -5.20
CA SER A 109 -7.63 6.42 -4.30
C SER A 109 -6.58 6.90 -3.31
N LYS A 110 -6.84 8.04 -2.67
CA LYS A 110 -5.99 8.61 -1.63
C LYS A 110 -6.81 8.86 -0.38
N VAL A 111 -6.52 8.10 0.66
CA VAL A 111 -7.12 8.27 1.98
C VAL A 111 -6.12 8.97 2.89
N THR A 112 -6.54 10.01 3.58
CA THR A 112 -5.66 10.82 4.43
C THR A 112 -6.25 11.03 5.81
N GLY A 113 -5.37 11.27 6.80
CA GLY A 113 -5.77 11.62 8.16
C GLY A 113 -4.68 12.40 8.89
N LYS A 114 -5.08 13.18 9.90
CA LYS A 114 -4.14 13.88 10.78
C LYS A 114 -3.68 12.94 11.88
N LEU A 115 -2.40 12.64 11.92
CA LEU A 115 -1.78 11.72 12.89
C LEU A 115 -1.91 12.24 14.33
N LYS A 116 -2.37 11.36 15.23
CA LYS A 116 -2.53 11.62 16.68
C LYS A 116 -1.52 10.88 17.55
N VAL A 117 -0.85 9.91 16.97
CA VAL A 117 0.10 9.01 17.65
C VAL A 117 1.49 9.15 17.02
N ASP A 118 2.49 8.49 17.58
CA ASP A 118 3.80 8.42 16.94
C ASP A 118 3.79 7.52 15.69
N SER A 119 4.82 7.68 14.84
CA SER A 119 4.91 6.98 13.56
C SER A 119 5.06 5.46 13.70
N ASN A 120 5.67 4.97 14.78
CA ASN A 120 5.84 3.53 15.00
C ASN A 120 4.50 2.87 15.31
N LYS A 121 3.68 3.55 16.10
CA LYS A 121 2.36 3.03 16.48
C LYS A 121 1.44 2.88 15.26
N ILE A 122 1.35 3.89 14.40
CA ILE A 122 0.49 3.80 13.21
C ILE A 122 0.99 2.73 12.24
N ILE A 123 2.31 2.51 12.10
CA ILE A 123 2.84 1.41 11.31
C ILE A 123 2.30 0.08 11.82
N GLY A 124 2.36 -0.17 13.14
CA GLY A 124 1.83 -1.40 13.74
C GLY A 124 0.32 -1.56 13.58
N GLU A 125 -0.45 -0.47 13.59
CA GLU A 125 -1.91 -0.50 13.45
C GLU A 125 -2.40 -0.66 12.00
N THR A 126 -1.63 -0.21 11.02
CA THR A 126 -1.97 -0.35 9.58
C THR A 126 -1.40 -1.60 8.95
N PHE A 127 -0.34 -2.18 9.52
CA PHE A 127 0.28 -3.42 9.06
C PHE A 127 -0.51 -4.66 9.53
N PRO A 128 -0.52 -5.76 8.77
CA PRO A 128 -0.12 -5.86 7.38
C PRO A 128 -1.14 -5.24 6.42
N ALA A 129 -0.75 -5.03 5.16
CA ALA A 129 -1.65 -4.49 4.14
C ALA A 129 -2.89 -5.38 3.96
N GLY A 130 -4.06 -4.76 3.79
CA GLY A 130 -5.33 -5.48 3.65
C GLY A 130 -5.41 -6.38 2.43
N THR A 131 -4.71 -6.03 1.35
CA THR A 131 -4.56 -6.86 0.13
C THR A 131 -3.84 -8.18 0.37
N LEU A 132 -3.06 -8.28 1.46
CA LEU A 132 -2.31 -9.48 1.84
C LEU A 132 -2.98 -10.28 2.96
N THR A 133 -4.06 -9.79 3.52
CA THR A 133 -4.79 -10.43 4.62
C THR A 133 -6.24 -10.67 4.28
N GLY A 134 -7.06 -9.64 4.28
CA GLY A 134 -8.49 -9.68 4.02
C GLY A 134 -9.25 -8.68 4.87
N ALA A 135 -10.55 -8.65 4.72
CA ALA A 135 -11.47 -7.82 5.48
C ALA A 135 -12.58 -8.70 6.08
N PRO A 136 -12.82 -8.64 7.41
CA PRO A 136 -12.13 -7.86 8.44
C PRO A 136 -10.71 -8.35 8.72
N LYS A 137 -9.74 -7.44 8.79
CA LYS A 137 -8.30 -7.76 8.86
C LYS A 137 -7.94 -8.74 9.98
N HIS A 138 -8.40 -8.48 11.19
CA HIS A 138 -8.08 -9.31 12.35
C HIS A 138 -8.59 -10.75 12.23
N MET A 139 -9.82 -10.94 11.75
CA MET A 139 -10.38 -12.27 11.52
C MET A 139 -9.63 -13.00 10.39
N ALA A 140 -9.31 -12.30 9.31
CA ALA A 140 -8.53 -12.86 8.22
C ALA A 140 -7.15 -13.35 8.69
N MET A 141 -6.46 -12.58 9.53
CA MET A 141 -5.17 -12.99 10.10
C MET A 141 -5.29 -14.23 10.98
N GLN A 142 -6.35 -14.34 11.79
CA GLN A 142 -6.61 -15.54 12.60
C GLN A 142 -6.87 -16.79 11.73
N LEU A 143 -7.59 -16.62 10.63
CA LEU A 143 -7.84 -17.71 9.69
C LEU A 143 -6.57 -18.11 8.93
N ILE A 144 -5.74 -17.15 8.53
CA ILE A 144 -4.44 -17.41 7.91
C ILE A 144 -3.57 -18.24 8.86
N GLU A 145 -3.42 -17.82 10.11
CA GLU A 145 -2.63 -18.55 11.11
C GLU A 145 -3.17 -19.97 11.38
N LYS A 146 -4.49 -20.14 11.31
CA LYS A 146 -5.12 -21.44 11.54
C LYS A 146 -4.96 -22.41 10.37
N TYR A 147 -5.01 -21.94 9.14
CA TYR A 147 -5.12 -22.79 7.95
C TYR A 147 -3.85 -22.88 7.11
N GLU A 148 -2.94 -21.93 7.19
CA GLU A 148 -1.66 -22.04 6.51
C GLU A 148 -0.72 -23.01 7.25
N SER A 149 -0.14 -23.94 6.50
CA SER A 149 0.76 -24.96 7.05
C SER A 149 2.18 -24.45 7.30
N SER A 150 2.54 -23.33 6.72
CA SER A 150 3.88 -22.71 6.80
C SER A 150 3.81 -21.26 7.25
N LYS A 151 4.85 -20.81 7.98
CA LYS A 151 4.97 -19.40 8.37
C LYS A 151 5.26 -18.52 7.17
N ARG A 152 4.58 -17.38 7.08
CA ARG A 152 4.77 -16.40 5.99
C ARG A 152 6.13 -15.72 5.97
N SER A 153 6.82 -15.67 7.13
CA SER A 153 8.13 -15.03 7.29
C SER A 153 8.14 -13.62 6.69
N PHE A 154 8.94 -13.37 5.64
CA PHE A 154 9.01 -12.08 4.97
C PHE A 154 7.87 -11.81 3.97
N TYR A 155 7.03 -12.80 3.67
CA TYR A 155 5.88 -12.58 2.80
C TYR A 155 4.87 -11.64 3.46
N GLY A 156 4.47 -10.60 2.74
CA GLY A 156 3.62 -9.54 3.29
C GLY A 156 4.37 -8.58 4.23
N GLY A 157 5.70 -8.66 4.29
CA GLY A 157 6.52 -7.74 5.06
C GLY A 157 6.49 -6.31 4.53
N ALA A 158 6.96 -5.36 5.32
CA ALA A 158 7.07 -3.95 4.94
C ALA A 158 8.51 -3.45 5.09
N THR A 159 8.95 -2.67 4.11
CA THR A 159 10.20 -1.91 4.18
C THR A 159 9.89 -0.48 4.57
N VAL A 160 10.57 0.04 5.60
CA VAL A 160 10.33 1.39 6.10
C VAL A 160 11.54 2.26 5.79
N SER A 161 11.29 3.44 5.19
CA SER A 161 12.29 4.49 4.99
C SER A 161 11.95 5.69 5.85
N TYR A 162 12.89 6.09 6.71
CA TYR A 162 12.79 7.29 7.54
C TYR A 162 13.74 8.36 7.00
N THR A 163 13.21 9.56 6.74
CA THR A 163 14.02 10.71 6.32
C THR A 163 14.44 11.59 7.50
N HIS A 164 13.73 11.50 8.64
CA HIS A 164 14.01 12.26 9.86
C HIS A 164 13.87 11.33 11.07
N LEU A 165 14.97 10.77 11.52
CA LEU A 165 15.04 10.01 12.76
C LEU A 165 15.62 10.93 13.83
N THR A 166 14.76 11.46 14.71
CA THR A 166 15.24 12.03 15.97
C THR A 166 15.45 10.88 16.95
N LEU A 167 16.67 10.45 17.12
CA LEU A 167 17.01 9.57 18.24
C LEU A 167 16.74 10.36 19.54
N PRO A 168 16.06 9.76 20.53
CA PRO A 168 16.00 10.38 21.85
C PRO A 168 17.43 10.47 22.36
N THR A 169 17.97 11.68 22.43
CA THR A 169 19.24 11.96 23.13
C THR A 169 18.94 11.81 24.61
N ASN A 170 19.08 10.61 25.15
CA ASN A 170 19.29 10.45 26.58
C ASN A 170 20.67 10.99 26.89
N ILE A 171 20.76 12.29 27.10
CA ILE A 171 21.87 12.89 27.84
C ILE A 171 21.49 12.78 29.31
N GLY A 172 21.82 11.64 29.90
CA GLY A 172 21.79 11.45 31.35
C GLY A 172 22.89 12.25 31.99
#